data_b1d3d50f65497a2ae26579bfd0332240
#
_entry.id   b1d3d50f65497a2ae26579bfd0332240
#
_cell.length_a   1.000
_cell.length_b   1.000
_cell.length_c   1.000
_cell.angle_alpha   90.00
_cell.angle_beta   90.00
_cell.angle_gamma   90.00
#
_symmetry.space_group_name_H-M   'P 1'
#
loop_
_entity.id
_entity.type
_entity.pdbx_description
1 polymer ?
#
loop_
_entity_poly.entity_id
_entity_poly.type
_entity_poly.pdbx_seq_one_letter_code
_entity_poly.pdbx_strand_id
1 'polypeptide(L)'
;TAAHMVTDHVPNGLKIASQHRLPKVIKDFILTHHGASSARYFYTLYKNEHPDQEVPEGFFYPGPDPFSKETAILMMADTIEAASRSMKVYSEESISNLVESLIDSQFNEGRYKNVPITFQELELIKEVFKEKLRSVYHARIAYPKENK
;
A
#
# COMPACT_ATOMS: atom_id res chain seq x y z
N THR A 1 5.25 -14.18 -16.31
CA THR A 1 5.23 -14.70 -14.94
C THR A 1 4.09 -14.11 -14.15
N ALA A 2 3.67 -14.76 -13.03
CA ALA A 2 2.60 -14.25 -12.17
C ALA A 2 2.92 -12.85 -11.60
N ALA A 3 4.19 -12.55 -11.32
CA ALA A 3 4.62 -11.22 -10.89
C ALA A 3 4.33 -10.15 -11.94
N HIS A 4 4.60 -10.41 -13.22
CA HIS A 4 4.28 -9.48 -14.31
C HIS A 4 2.77 -9.20 -14.40
N MET A 5 1.92 -10.22 -14.21
CA MET A 5 0.47 -10.00 -14.22
C MET A 5 0.02 -9.03 -13.11
N VAL A 6 0.70 -9.07 -11.97
CA VAL A 6 0.40 -8.16 -10.86
C VAL A 6 0.95 -6.76 -11.13
N THR A 7 2.19 -6.62 -11.61
CA THR A 7 2.77 -5.29 -11.88
C THR A 7 2.12 -4.60 -13.07
N ASP A 8 1.60 -5.35 -14.04
CA ASP A 8 0.97 -4.83 -15.25
C ASP A 8 -0.38 -4.12 -15.01
N HIS A 9 -1.02 -4.30 -13.84
CA HIS A 9 -2.29 -3.62 -13.59
C HIS A 9 -2.15 -2.09 -13.57
N VAL A 10 -0.99 -1.56 -13.20
CA VAL A 10 -0.74 -0.10 -13.18
C VAL A 10 -0.73 0.47 -14.60
N PRO A 11 0.12 0.01 -15.55
CA PRO A 11 0.07 0.51 -16.92
C PRO A 11 -1.26 0.21 -17.62
N ASN A 12 -1.89 -0.93 -17.33
CA ASN A 12 -3.20 -1.27 -17.88
C ASN A 12 -4.30 -0.32 -17.35
N GLY A 13 -4.30 -0.02 -16.06
CA GLY A 13 -5.20 0.96 -15.44
C GLY A 13 -5.02 2.36 -16.03
N LEU A 14 -3.78 2.78 -16.26
CA LEU A 14 -3.48 4.07 -16.88
C LEU A 14 -3.99 4.15 -18.33
N LYS A 15 -3.86 3.05 -19.08
CA LYS A 15 -4.40 2.95 -20.45
C LYS A 15 -5.93 3.10 -20.47
N ILE A 16 -6.63 2.39 -19.58
CA ILE A 16 -8.09 2.48 -19.44
C ILE A 16 -8.51 3.90 -19.05
N ALA A 17 -7.85 4.50 -18.04
CA ALA A 17 -8.13 5.86 -17.62
C ALA A 17 -7.95 6.89 -18.75
N SER A 18 -6.94 6.69 -19.59
CA SER A 18 -6.67 7.55 -20.75
C SER A 18 -7.73 7.38 -21.84
N GLN A 19 -8.18 6.15 -22.12
CA GLN A 19 -9.27 5.87 -23.05
C GLN A 19 -10.59 6.54 -22.62
N HIS A 20 -10.85 6.57 -21.31
CA HIS A 20 -12.03 7.22 -20.73
C HIS A 20 -11.81 8.71 -20.43
N ARG A 21 -10.68 9.29 -20.84
CA ARG A 21 -10.34 10.70 -20.67
C ARG A 21 -10.43 11.19 -19.22
N LEU A 22 -10.03 10.32 -18.27
CA LEU A 22 -10.00 10.71 -16.86
C LEU A 22 -9.00 11.87 -16.65
N PRO A 23 -9.29 12.78 -15.70
CA PRO A 23 -8.39 13.88 -15.37
C PRO A 23 -6.97 13.40 -15.01
N LYS A 24 -5.99 14.27 -15.25
CA LYS A 24 -4.57 13.97 -14.93
C LYS A 24 -4.39 13.57 -13.46
N VAL A 25 -5.06 14.25 -12.54
CA VAL A 25 -4.96 13.96 -11.11
C VAL A 25 -5.36 12.51 -10.78
N ILE A 26 -6.40 11.97 -11.42
CA ILE A 26 -6.80 10.57 -11.24
C ILE A 26 -5.76 9.63 -11.82
N LYS A 27 -5.21 9.95 -12.98
CA LYS A 27 -4.13 9.16 -13.60
C LYS A 27 -2.87 9.17 -12.76
N ASP A 28 -2.55 10.28 -12.09
CA ASP A 28 -1.42 10.37 -11.16
C ASP A 28 -1.60 9.41 -9.97
N PHE A 29 -2.80 9.29 -9.41
CA PHE A 29 -3.09 8.29 -8.37
C PHE A 29 -2.93 6.85 -8.86
N ILE A 30 -3.45 6.53 -10.04
CA ILE A 30 -3.29 5.20 -10.64
C ILE A 30 -1.81 4.88 -10.84
N LEU A 31 -1.04 5.84 -11.31
CA LEU A 31 0.36 5.68 -11.66
C LEU A 31 1.26 5.45 -10.43
N THR A 32 0.95 6.10 -9.31
CA THR A 32 1.85 6.21 -8.15
C THR A 32 1.47 5.33 -6.96
N HIS A 33 0.31 4.68 -6.94
CA HIS A 33 -0.18 4.00 -5.73
C HIS A 33 0.68 2.82 -5.24
N HIS A 34 1.53 2.29 -6.10
CA HIS A 34 2.56 1.32 -5.72
C HIS A 34 3.99 1.88 -5.83
N GLY A 35 4.16 3.07 -6.43
CA GLY A 35 5.48 3.65 -6.68
C GLY A 35 6.36 2.71 -7.49
N ALA A 36 7.64 2.68 -7.16
CA ALA A 36 8.62 1.73 -7.68
C ALA A 36 8.90 0.58 -6.68
N SER A 37 7.92 0.23 -5.86
CA SER A 37 8.04 -0.86 -4.90
C SER A 37 8.03 -2.24 -5.57
N SER A 38 8.43 -3.26 -4.82
CA SER A 38 8.33 -4.64 -5.27
C SER A 38 6.91 -5.20 -5.10
N ALA A 39 6.51 -6.14 -5.96
CA ALA A 39 5.38 -7.02 -5.74
C ALA A 39 5.75 -8.00 -4.59
N ARG A 40 5.60 -7.56 -3.35
CA ARG A 40 6.22 -8.10 -2.13
C ARG A 40 6.06 -9.59 -1.95
N TYR A 41 4.88 -10.14 -2.23
CA TYR A 41 4.63 -11.57 -2.13
C TYR A 41 5.58 -12.35 -3.05
N PHE A 42 5.62 -11.99 -4.33
CA PHE A 42 6.45 -12.68 -5.33
C PHE A 42 7.94 -12.41 -5.12
N TYR A 43 8.28 -11.19 -4.69
CA TYR A 43 9.65 -10.83 -4.32
C TYR A 43 10.16 -11.73 -3.20
N THR A 44 9.40 -11.88 -2.12
CA THR A 44 9.78 -12.70 -0.97
C THR A 44 9.88 -14.17 -1.35
N LEU A 45 8.93 -14.69 -2.12
CA LEU A 45 8.95 -16.07 -2.59
C LEU A 45 10.22 -16.35 -3.41
N TYR A 46 10.52 -15.47 -4.37
CA TYR A 46 11.70 -15.59 -5.22
C TYR A 46 13.00 -15.55 -4.38
N LYS A 47 13.11 -14.62 -3.44
CA LYS A 47 14.29 -14.50 -2.57
C LYS A 47 14.48 -15.72 -1.66
N ASN A 48 13.41 -16.32 -1.19
CA ASN A 48 13.49 -17.55 -0.37
C ASN A 48 13.98 -18.74 -1.19
N GLU A 49 13.60 -18.83 -2.47
CA GLU A 49 14.05 -19.90 -3.38
C GLU A 49 15.45 -19.63 -3.96
N HIS A 50 15.83 -18.36 -4.09
CA HIS A 50 17.07 -17.90 -4.72
C HIS A 50 17.77 -16.82 -3.88
N PRO A 51 18.29 -17.15 -2.68
CA PRO A 51 18.79 -16.14 -1.73
C PRO A 51 19.95 -15.31 -2.27
N ASP A 52 20.80 -15.91 -3.10
CA ASP A 52 22.03 -15.28 -3.64
C ASP A 52 21.82 -14.62 -5.01
N GLN A 53 20.61 -14.66 -5.57
CA GLN A 53 20.32 -14.07 -6.87
C GLN A 53 19.65 -12.71 -6.74
N GLU A 54 19.89 -11.82 -7.70
CA GLU A 54 19.15 -10.57 -7.84
C GLU A 54 17.73 -10.88 -8.30
N VAL A 55 16.76 -10.10 -7.77
CA VAL A 55 15.36 -10.23 -8.16
C VAL A 55 15.16 -9.55 -9.51
N PRO A 56 14.54 -10.24 -10.50
CA PRO A 56 14.30 -9.67 -11.82
C PRO A 56 13.44 -8.39 -11.77
N GLU A 57 13.68 -7.45 -12.68
CA GLU A 57 12.96 -6.17 -12.78
C GLU A 57 11.42 -6.35 -12.83
N GLY A 58 10.92 -7.40 -13.45
CA GLY A 58 9.49 -7.68 -13.54
C GLY A 58 8.77 -7.95 -12.21
N PHE A 59 9.51 -7.99 -11.10
CA PHE A 59 8.96 -8.07 -9.75
C PHE A 59 8.73 -6.70 -9.12
N PHE A 60 9.10 -5.61 -9.83
CA PHE A 60 8.93 -4.25 -9.35
C PHE A 60 7.87 -3.52 -10.18
N TYR A 61 7.14 -2.64 -9.51
CA TYR A 61 6.24 -1.73 -10.19
C TYR A 61 7.03 -0.66 -10.95
N PRO A 62 6.49 -0.16 -12.08
CA PRO A 62 7.25 0.73 -12.95
C PRO A 62 7.49 2.14 -12.37
N GLY A 63 6.79 2.50 -11.29
CA GLY A 63 6.83 3.86 -10.77
C GLY A 63 5.99 4.83 -11.58
N PRO A 64 6.15 6.12 -11.38
CA PRO A 64 7.08 6.73 -10.41
C PRO A 64 6.61 6.60 -8.96
N ASP A 65 7.52 6.92 -8.03
CA ASP A 65 7.16 7.10 -6.62
C ASP A 65 6.21 8.30 -6.45
N PRO A 66 5.43 8.34 -5.36
CA PRO A 66 4.57 9.47 -5.05
C PRO A 66 5.32 10.80 -5.05
N PHE A 67 4.66 11.87 -5.48
CA PHE A 67 5.23 13.22 -5.59
C PHE A 67 4.38 14.30 -4.92
N SER A 68 3.25 13.92 -4.33
CA SER A 68 2.38 14.79 -3.51
C SER A 68 1.99 14.07 -2.22
N LYS A 69 1.53 14.82 -1.22
CA LYS A 69 1.02 14.24 0.02
C LYS A 69 -0.15 13.30 -0.25
N GLU A 70 -1.05 13.69 -1.13
CA GLU A 70 -2.24 12.93 -1.51
C GLU A 70 -1.87 11.59 -2.15
N THR A 71 -0.95 11.59 -3.10
CA THR A 71 -0.50 10.35 -3.75
C THR A 71 0.26 9.44 -2.79
N ALA A 72 1.05 9.99 -1.88
CA ALA A 72 1.72 9.23 -0.83
C ALA A 72 0.73 8.60 0.16
N ILE A 73 -0.29 9.35 0.58
CA ILE A 73 -1.33 8.86 1.49
C ILE A 73 -2.11 7.71 0.84
N LEU A 74 -2.42 7.79 -0.45
CA LEU A 74 -3.06 6.67 -1.15
C LEU A 74 -2.16 5.43 -1.18
N MET A 75 -0.87 5.57 -1.44
CA MET A 75 0.08 4.46 -1.40
C MET A 75 0.13 3.82 0.00
N MET A 76 0.16 4.62 1.05
CA MET A 76 0.11 4.14 2.43
C MET A 76 -1.20 3.39 2.70
N ALA A 77 -2.34 3.97 2.29
CA ALA A 77 -3.67 3.40 2.51
C ALA A 77 -3.83 2.04 1.82
N ASP A 78 -3.41 1.91 0.57
CA ASP A 78 -3.46 0.67 -0.20
C ASP A 78 -2.63 -0.43 0.48
N THR A 79 -1.40 -0.11 0.85
CA THR A 79 -0.51 -1.06 1.52
C THR A 79 -1.05 -1.51 2.88
N ILE A 80 -1.55 -0.57 3.69
CA ILE A 80 -2.11 -0.87 5.02
C ILE A 80 -3.39 -1.68 4.89
N GLU A 81 -4.27 -1.34 3.96
CA GLU A 81 -5.52 -2.06 3.72
C GLU A 81 -5.23 -3.51 3.31
N ALA A 82 -4.37 -3.72 2.33
CA ALA A 82 -3.99 -5.05 1.86
C ALA A 82 -3.37 -5.91 2.97
N ALA A 83 -2.45 -5.36 3.74
CA ALA A 83 -1.80 -6.07 4.84
C ALA A 83 -2.76 -6.35 6.00
N SER A 84 -3.67 -5.43 6.29
CA SER A 84 -4.63 -5.59 7.39
C SER A 84 -5.58 -6.77 7.19
N ARG A 85 -5.86 -7.16 5.95
CA ARG A 85 -6.68 -8.34 5.63
C ARG A 85 -6.07 -9.65 6.12
N SER A 86 -4.76 -9.71 6.25
CA SER A 86 -4.02 -10.90 6.69
C SER A 86 -3.81 -10.96 8.20
N MET A 87 -4.22 -9.94 8.93
CA MET A 87 -4.12 -9.91 10.39
C MET A 87 -5.07 -10.94 11.02
N LYS A 88 -4.58 -11.66 12.02
CA LYS A 88 -5.38 -12.62 12.79
C LYS A 88 -5.99 -12.01 14.06
N VAL A 89 -5.34 -10.99 14.59
CA VAL A 89 -5.74 -10.29 15.82
C VAL A 89 -5.73 -8.78 15.54
N TYR A 90 -6.79 -8.09 15.95
CA TYR A 90 -6.97 -6.66 15.78
C TYR A 90 -6.95 -5.94 17.14
N SER A 91 -5.85 -6.07 17.88
CA SER A 91 -5.59 -5.33 19.10
C SER A 91 -4.99 -3.95 18.80
N GLU A 92 -5.02 -3.04 19.78
CA GLU A 92 -4.33 -1.74 19.68
C GLU A 92 -2.86 -1.91 19.29
N GLU A 93 -2.19 -2.86 19.92
CA GLU A 93 -0.78 -3.14 19.66
C GLU A 93 -0.56 -3.67 18.24
N SER A 94 -1.35 -4.63 17.77
CA SER A 94 -1.18 -5.21 16.43
C SER A 94 -1.50 -4.21 15.33
N ILE A 95 -2.50 -3.35 15.51
CA ILE A 95 -2.84 -2.27 14.59
C ILE A 95 -1.70 -1.23 14.55
N SER A 96 -1.22 -0.81 15.72
CA SER A 96 -0.11 0.14 15.81
C SER A 96 1.14 -0.40 15.11
N ASN A 97 1.54 -1.63 15.43
CA ASN A 97 2.70 -2.26 14.83
C ASN A 97 2.58 -2.39 13.31
N LEU A 98 1.41 -2.73 12.79
CA LEU A 98 1.16 -2.80 11.34
C LEU A 98 1.41 -1.45 10.67
N VAL A 99 0.74 -0.40 11.16
CA VAL A 99 0.81 0.94 10.56
C VAL A 99 2.25 1.49 10.63
N GLU A 100 2.87 1.43 11.82
CA GLU A 100 4.24 1.89 12.00
C GLU A 100 5.21 1.19 11.06
N SER A 101 5.22 -0.15 11.08
CA SER A 101 6.18 -0.94 10.31
C SER A 101 6.05 -0.73 8.80
N LEU A 102 4.82 -0.60 8.28
CA LEU A 102 4.60 -0.43 6.84
C LEU A 102 5.00 0.97 6.36
N ILE A 103 4.62 2.02 7.09
CA ILE A 103 4.99 3.39 6.73
C ILE A 103 6.49 3.61 6.88
N ASP A 104 7.10 3.12 7.95
CA ASP A 104 8.54 3.21 8.16
C ASP A 104 9.33 2.42 7.10
N SER A 105 8.81 1.27 6.66
CA SER A 105 9.41 0.52 5.55
C SER A 105 9.41 1.32 4.26
N GLN A 106 8.28 1.92 3.89
CA GLN A 106 8.18 2.76 2.69
C GLN A 106 9.09 3.99 2.79
N PHE A 107 9.19 4.60 3.95
CA PHE A 107 10.11 5.71 4.21
C PHE A 107 11.57 5.28 4.01
N ASN A 108 11.99 4.18 4.63
CA ASN A 108 13.34 3.66 4.55
C ASN A 108 13.72 3.20 3.13
N GLU A 109 12.76 2.73 2.36
CA GLU A 109 12.92 2.40 0.94
C GLU A 109 13.00 3.65 0.03
N GLY A 110 12.85 4.85 0.58
CA GLY A 110 12.91 6.11 -0.16
C GLY A 110 11.67 6.43 -0.98
N ARG A 111 10.51 5.80 -0.67
CA ARG A 111 9.27 6.01 -1.44
C ARG A 111 8.73 7.44 -1.32
N TYR A 112 9.08 8.16 -0.27
CA TYR A 112 8.61 9.53 -0.02
C TYR A 112 9.61 10.63 -0.37
N LYS A 113 10.71 10.30 -1.03
CA LYS A 113 11.80 11.24 -1.34
C LYS A 113 11.36 12.47 -2.16
N ASN A 114 10.28 12.35 -2.94
CA ASN A 114 9.72 13.42 -3.76
C ASN A 114 8.45 14.02 -3.17
N VAL A 115 8.09 13.66 -1.93
CA VAL A 115 6.86 14.10 -1.27
C VAL A 115 7.20 15.22 -0.30
N PRO A 116 6.54 16.41 -0.40
CA PRO A 116 6.75 17.52 0.52
C PRO A 116 6.01 17.30 1.85
N ILE A 117 6.36 16.25 2.57
CA ILE A 117 5.76 15.83 3.84
C ILE A 117 6.75 16.06 4.98
N THR A 118 6.27 16.59 6.10
CA THR A 118 7.05 16.72 7.32
C THR A 118 6.93 15.47 8.20
N PHE A 119 7.89 15.26 9.09
CA PHE A 119 7.80 14.20 10.08
C PHE A 119 6.57 14.33 10.99
N GLN A 120 6.18 15.56 11.34
CA GLN A 120 4.98 15.81 12.14
C GLN A 120 3.70 15.38 11.38
N GLU A 121 3.60 15.68 10.11
CA GLU A 121 2.48 15.24 9.27
C GLU A 121 2.47 13.71 9.13
N LEU A 122 3.63 13.08 9.01
CA LEU A 122 3.72 11.63 8.91
C LEU A 122 3.20 10.93 10.18
N GLU A 123 3.55 11.44 11.36
CA GLU A 123 3.02 10.94 12.63
C GLU A 123 1.50 11.12 12.73
N LEU A 124 0.98 12.27 12.30
CA LEU A 124 -0.48 12.50 12.25
C LEU A 124 -1.18 11.50 11.31
N ILE A 125 -0.61 11.25 10.15
CA ILE A 125 -1.13 10.28 9.18
C ILE A 125 -1.17 8.87 9.80
N LYS A 126 -0.11 8.45 10.48
CA LYS A 126 -0.07 7.16 11.19
C LYS A 126 -1.22 7.03 12.19
N GLU A 127 -1.45 8.05 13.01
CA GLU A 127 -2.54 8.04 14.01
C GLU A 127 -3.92 7.95 13.34
N VAL A 128 -4.14 8.67 12.23
CA VAL A 128 -5.40 8.59 11.46
C VAL A 128 -5.60 7.18 10.90
N PHE A 129 -4.58 6.53 10.36
CA PHE A 129 -4.69 5.15 9.87
C PHE A 129 -5.00 4.15 10.98
N LYS A 130 -4.36 4.29 12.15
CA LYS A 130 -4.65 3.45 13.32
C LYS A 130 -6.12 3.59 13.75
N GLU A 131 -6.62 4.81 13.82
CA GLU A 131 -8.03 5.10 14.16
C GLU A 131 -9.00 4.48 13.13
N LYS A 132 -8.71 4.63 11.83
CA LYS A 132 -9.54 4.07 10.76
C LYS A 132 -9.57 2.56 10.79
N LEU A 133 -8.45 1.89 11.02
CA LEU A 133 -8.41 0.44 11.17
C LEU A 133 -9.23 -0.04 12.37
N ARG A 134 -9.12 0.64 13.52
CA ARG A 134 -9.97 0.34 14.69
C ARG A 134 -11.45 0.40 14.31
N SER A 135 -11.87 1.48 13.67
CA SER A 135 -13.27 1.67 13.26
C SER A 135 -13.75 0.58 12.32
N VAL A 136 -12.96 0.20 11.32
CA VAL A 136 -13.30 -0.83 10.34
C VAL A 136 -13.49 -2.20 11.01
N TYR A 137 -12.62 -2.55 11.95
CA TYR A 137 -12.66 -3.88 12.59
C TYR A 137 -13.60 -3.96 13.78
N HIS A 138 -13.85 -2.87 14.51
CA HIS A 138 -14.93 -2.82 15.52
C HIS A 138 -16.32 -2.96 14.88
N ALA A 139 -16.56 -2.40 13.72
CA ALA A 139 -17.83 -2.55 13.00
C ALA A 139 -18.10 -4.00 12.51
N ARG A 140 -17.07 -4.87 12.51
CA ARG A 140 -17.20 -6.29 12.14
C ARG A 140 -17.55 -7.22 13.30
N ILE A 141 -17.65 -6.73 14.54
CA ILE A 141 -18.19 -7.50 15.65
C ILE A 141 -19.68 -7.66 15.39
N ALA A 142 -20.08 -8.85 14.93
CA ALA A 142 -21.50 -9.17 14.73
C ALA A 142 -22.21 -9.14 16.08
N TYR A 143 -23.16 -8.23 16.26
CA TYR A 143 -24.06 -8.28 17.40
C TYR A 143 -24.82 -9.62 17.37
N PRO A 144 -24.91 -10.35 18.50
CA PRO A 144 -25.71 -11.56 18.56
C PRO A 144 -27.15 -11.23 18.18
N LYS A 145 -27.73 -11.98 17.25
CA LYS A 145 -29.16 -11.87 16.97
C LYS A 145 -29.92 -12.37 18.18
N GLU A 146 -30.84 -11.58 18.73
CA GLU A 146 -31.79 -12.06 19.71
C GLU A 146 -32.58 -13.20 19.08
N ASN A 147 -32.48 -14.39 19.69
CA ASN A 147 -33.35 -15.51 19.37
C ASN A 147 -34.77 -15.17 19.86
N LYS A 148 -35.68 -14.93 18.91
CA LYS A 148 -37.11 -14.88 19.18
C LYS A 148 -37.65 -16.29 19.34
#